data_1991efad3b8cbe7da120b610cea65673
#
_entry.id   1991efad3b8cbe7da120b610cea65673
#
_cell.length_a   1.000
_cell.length_b   1.000
_cell.length_c   1.000
_cell.angle_alpha   90.00
_cell.angle_beta   90.00
_cell.angle_gamma   90.00
#
_symmetry.space_group_name_H-M   'P 1'
#
loop_
_entity.id
_entity.type
_entity.pdbx_description
1 polymer ?
#
loop_
_entity_poly.entity_id
_entity_poly.type
_entity_poly.pdbx_seq_one_letter_code
_entity_poly.pdbx_strand_id
1 'polypeptide(L)'
;VNGSGGEQFNCLLTPNTPYATLPHLAFEGATKKTRPQLPPNSLVYCRIVSAGKDSSPELTCVDPATGKGEGLGLLKGGMVFDISLGMARRLLAPKGDLALLEGLGGKVGFEVTVGRNGLVHVDGGNVKTTLAIGQAIKTVDEKAMDDAGQKKLVAEILKKI
;
A
#
# COMPACT_ATOMS: atom_id res chain seq x y z
N VAL A 1 -5.08 10.72 -0.87
CA VAL A 1 -5.07 12.20 -0.88
C VAL A 1 -6.50 12.70 -0.95
N ASN A 2 -6.92 13.52 0.01
CA ASN A 2 -8.26 14.11 0.01
C ASN A 2 -8.31 15.49 -0.69
N GLY A 3 -7.23 16.23 -0.66
CA GLY A 3 -7.11 17.53 -1.29
C GLY A 3 -5.74 18.15 -1.12
N SER A 4 -5.55 19.31 -1.71
CA SER A 4 -4.33 20.11 -1.59
C SER A 4 -4.67 21.49 -1.03
N GLY A 5 -3.84 22.00 -0.14
CA GLY A 5 -3.95 23.33 0.43
C GLY A 5 -2.56 23.93 0.68
N GLY A 6 -2.31 25.12 0.16
CA GLY A 6 -1.02 25.77 0.31
C GLY A 6 0.14 24.97 -0.33
N GLU A 7 1.10 24.58 0.49
CA GLU A 7 2.29 23.82 0.04
C GLU A 7 2.25 22.33 0.43
N GLN A 8 1.06 21.79 0.76
CA GLN A 8 0.90 20.41 1.23
C GLN A 8 -0.37 19.76 0.73
N PHE A 9 -0.35 18.42 0.69
CA PHE A 9 -1.53 17.59 0.50
C PHE A 9 -2.09 17.16 1.85
N ASN A 10 -3.41 17.07 1.94
CA ASN A 10 -4.13 16.47 3.06
C ASN A 10 -4.39 14.99 2.74
N CYS A 11 -3.85 14.10 3.54
CA CYS A 11 -3.96 12.67 3.36
C CYS A 11 -4.76 12.03 4.48
N LEU A 12 -5.65 11.10 4.12
CA LEU A 12 -6.38 10.29 5.06
C LEU A 12 -5.62 8.98 5.27
N LEU A 13 -5.21 8.68 6.49
CA LEU A 13 -4.49 7.44 6.83
C LEU A 13 -5.45 6.28 7.10
N THR A 14 -6.50 6.57 7.86
CA THR A 14 -7.58 5.63 8.16
C THR A 14 -8.90 6.37 8.19
N PRO A 15 -10.05 5.71 7.95
CA PRO A 15 -11.35 6.33 8.14
C PRO A 15 -11.48 6.92 9.55
N ASN A 16 -12.15 8.05 9.67
CA ASN A 16 -12.45 8.72 10.95
C ASN A 16 -11.22 9.21 11.74
N THR A 17 -10.07 9.36 11.12
CA THR A 17 -8.90 10.02 11.73
C THR A 17 -8.68 11.42 11.15
N PRO A 18 -8.04 12.33 11.91
CA PRO A 18 -7.60 13.61 11.37
C PRO A 18 -6.69 13.42 10.15
N TYR A 19 -6.68 14.41 9.26
CA TYR A 19 -5.79 14.40 8.11
C TYR A 19 -4.33 14.48 8.54
N ALA A 20 -3.50 13.70 7.86
CA ALA A 20 -2.06 13.84 7.87
C ALA A 20 -1.62 14.79 6.76
N THR A 21 -0.50 15.48 6.95
CA THR A 21 0.05 16.43 6.01
C THR A 21 1.22 15.83 5.23
N LEU A 22 1.19 15.97 3.91
CA LEU A 22 2.26 15.54 3.02
C LEU A 22 2.77 16.75 2.23
N PRO A 23 3.96 17.30 2.57
CA PRO A 23 4.50 18.44 1.85
C PRO A 23 4.70 18.16 0.36
N HIS A 24 4.43 19.15 -0.50
CA HIS A 24 4.64 19.01 -1.94
C HIS A 24 6.09 18.71 -2.32
N LEU A 25 7.05 19.09 -1.48
CA LEU A 25 8.47 18.84 -1.69
C LEU A 25 8.95 17.52 -1.10
N ALA A 26 8.10 16.77 -0.42
CA ALA A 26 8.42 15.46 0.18
C ALA A 26 8.35 14.31 -0.83
N PHE A 27 8.72 14.55 -2.09
CA PHE A 27 8.82 13.57 -3.16
C PHE A 27 10.20 13.64 -3.82
N GLU A 28 10.69 12.52 -4.31
CA GLU A 28 12.00 12.47 -4.98
C GLU A 28 12.04 13.44 -6.16
N GLY A 29 13.07 14.27 -6.19
CA GLY A 29 13.28 15.26 -7.25
C GLY A 29 12.29 16.43 -7.27
N ALA A 30 11.42 16.54 -6.25
CA ALA A 30 10.46 17.64 -6.18
C ALA A 30 11.15 18.98 -5.87
N THR A 31 10.78 19.98 -6.62
CA THR A 31 11.19 21.38 -6.43
C THR A 31 9.98 22.30 -6.49
N LYS A 32 10.14 23.56 -6.13
CA LYS A 32 9.04 24.54 -6.27
C LYS A 32 8.47 24.63 -7.69
N LYS A 33 9.29 24.32 -8.71
CA LYS A 33 8.89 24.31 -10.12
C LYS A 33 8.37 22.97 -10.61
N THR A 34 8.84 21.86 -10.02
CA THR A 34 8.54 20.46 -10.44
C THR A 34 7.85 19.66 -9.34
N ARG A 35 6.96 20.31 -8.57
CA ARG A 35 6.18 19.62 -7.55
C ARG A 35 5.12 18.71 -8.18
N PRO A 36 4.88 17.51 -7.61
CA PRO A 36 3.87 16.62 -8.13
C PRO A 36 2.47 17.25 -7.97
N GLN A 37 1.61 16.97 -8.93
CA GLN A 37 0.20 17.28 -8.85
C GLN A 37 -0.57 16.00 -8.61
N LEU A 38 -1.19 15.90 -7.45
CA LEU A 38 -2.00 14.75 -7.06
C LEU A 38 -3.47 15.17 -7.04
N PRO A 39 -4.28 14.67 -7.96
CA PRO A 39 -5.73 14.88 -7.90
C PRO A 39 -6.32 14.25 -6.64
N PRO A 40 -7.48 14.73 -6.15
CA PRO A 40 -8.21 14.09 -5.07
C PRO A 40 -8.41 12.60 -5.34
N ASN A 41 -8.43 11.79 -4.29
CA ASN A 41 -8.49 10.31 -4.34
C ASN A 41 -7.23 9.61 -4.89
N SER A 42 -6.14 10.33 -5.16
CA SER A 42 -4.85 9.68 -5.42
C SER A 42 -4.40 8.85 -4.23
N LEU A 43 -3.87 7.67 -4.51
CA LEU A 43 -3.29 6.79 -3.52
C LEU A 43 -1.77 6.99 -3.48
N VAL A 44 -1.24 7.20 -2.28
CA VAL A 44 0.19 7.46 -2.08
C VAL A 44 0.73 6.51 -1.03
N TYR A 45 1.83 5.85 -1.33
CA TYR A 45 2.60 5.10 -0.34
C TYR A 45 3.63 6.02 0.31
N CYS A 46 3.50 6.23 1.61
CA CYS A 46 4.30 7.20 2.35
C CYS A 46 4.70 6.67 3.72
N ARG A 47 5.67 7.34 4.32
CA ARG A 47 6.14 7.09 5.68
C ARG A 47 5.73 8.24 6.60
N ILE A 48 5.38 7.94 7.84
CA ILE A 48 5.17 8.95 8.87
C ILE A 48 6.54 9.40 9.39
N VAL A 49 6.80 10.70 9.32
CA VAL A 49 8.03 11.33 9.83
C VAL A 49 7.86 11.75 11.27
N SER A 50 6.73 12.39 11.56
CA SER A 50 6.40 12.84 12.90
C SER A 50 4.93 12.64 13.19
N ALA A 51 4.61 12.32 14.44
CA ALA A 51 3.25 12.25 14.94
C ALA A 51 3.26 12.68 16.40
N GLY A 52 2.54 13.76 16.71
CA GLY A 52 2.37 14.28 18.06
C GLY A 52 0.94 14.16 18.54
N LYS A 53 0.74 14.29 19.86
CA LYS A 53 -0.61 14.25 20.47
C LYS A 53 -1.50 15.40 19.99
N ASP A 54 -0.88 16.58 19.80
CA ASP A 54 -1.59 17.82 19.48
C ASP A 54 -1.24 18.36 18.08
N SER A 55 -0.62 17.54 17.23
CA SER A 55 -0.23 17.91 15.86
C SER A 55 -0.64 16.86 14.85
N SER A 56 -1.03 17.30 13.64
CA SER A 56 -1.28 16.39 12.53
C SER A 56 -0.03 15.59 12.18
N PRO A 57 -0.15 14.29 11.90
CA PRO A 57 0.98 13.49 11.42
C PRO A 57 1.57 14.09 10.14
N GLU A 58 2.89 14.15 10.08
CA GLU A 58 3.63 14.58 8.89
C GLU A 58 4.15 13.36 8.13
N LEU A 59 3.97 13.40 6.82
CA LEU A 59 4.29 12.30 5.90
C LEU A 59 5.43 12.68 4.97
N THR A 60 6.13 11.66 4.48
CA THR A 60 7.12 11.80 3.42
C THR A 60 7.06 10.63 2.44
N CYS A 61 7.38 10.92 1.17
CA CYS A 61 7.61 9.94 0.11
C CYS A 61 9.10 9.82 -0.26
N VAL A 62 9.98 10.29 0.62
CA VAL A 62 11.42 10.23 0.43
C VAL A 62 12.03 9.56 1.67
N ASP A 63 12.97 8.66 1.45
CA ASP A 63 13.74 8.10 2.56
C ASP A 63 14.73 9.16 3.08
N PRO A 64 14.69 9.51 4.38
CA PRO A 64 15.55 10.54 4.94
C PRO A 64 17.05 10.26 4.81
N ALA A 65 17.45 8.98 4.75
CA ALA A 65 18.83 8.56 4.69
C ALA A 65 19.41 8.69 3.26
N THR A 66 18.59 8.37 2.24
CA THR A 66 19.06 8.31 0.84
C THR A 66 18.59 9.49 0.00
N GLY A 67 17.56 10.20 0.43
CA GLY A 67 16.90 11.25 -0.35
C GLY A 67 16.12 10.73 -1.57
N LYS A 68 15.93 9.40 -1.68
CA LYS A 68 15.24 8.73 -2.79
C LYS A 68 13.87 8.22 -2.34
N GLY A 69 12.99 7.99 -3.30
CA GLY A 69 11.64 7.46 -3.06
C GLY A 69 11.63 6.02 -2.55
N GLU A 70 12.52 5.17 -3.07
CA GLU A 70 12.67 3.76 -2.66
C GLU A 70 11.33 3.00 -2.58
N GLY A 71 10.49 3.17 -3.59
CA GLY A 71 9.14 2.58 -3.64
C GLY A 71 8.05 3.41 -2.98
N LEU A 72 8.40 4.52 -2.32
CA LEU A 72 7.43 5.50 -1.82
C LEU A 72 6.94 6.41 -2.95
N GLY A 73 5.74 6.93 -2.82
CA GLY A 73 5.17 7.89 -3.77
C GLY A 73 3.80 7.47 -4.30
N LEU A 74 3.43 8.02 -5.43
CA LEU A 74 2.14 7.78 -6.07
C LEU A 74 2.04 6.32 -6.55
N LEU A 75 1.00 5.62 -6.09
CA LEU A 75 0.62 4.31 -6.60
C LEU A 75 -0.31 4.49 -7.81
N LYS A 76 0.07 3.88 -8.93
CA LYS A 76 -0.68 3.95 -10.19
C LYS A 76 -1.30 2.60 -10.48
N GLY A 77 -2.53 2.60 -10.98
CA GLY A 77 -3.24 1.36 -11.28
C GLY A 77 -3.62 0.56 -10.04
N GLY A 78 -3.94 -0.71 -10.23
CA GLY A 78 -4.25 -1.63 -9.16
C GLY A 78 -5.53 -1.31 -8.39
N MET A 79 -5.68 -1.98 -7.25
CA MET A 79 -6.82 -1.82 -6.34
C MET A 79 -6.36 -1.94 -4.88
N VAL A 80 -7.13 -1.32 -3.99
CA VAL A 80 -6.88 -1.34 -2.54
C VAL A 80 -7.87 -2.28 -1.87
N PHE A 81 -7.37 -3.06 -0.92
CA PHE A 81 -8.14 -3.98 -0.09
C PHE A 81 -7.85 -3.72 1.39
N ASP A 82 -8.89 -3.84 2.20
CA ASP A 82 -8.74 -3.80 3.66
C ASP A 82 -8.28 -5.16 4.17
N ILE A 83 -7.31 -5.14 5.07
CA ILE A 83 -6.78 -6.32 5.77
C ILE A 83 -6.66 -6.02 7.27
N SER A 84 -6.55 -7.04 8.07
CA SER A 84 -6.28 -6.87 9.50
C SER A 84 -4.87 -6.30 9.74
N LEU A 85 -4.70 -5.58 10.85
CA LEU A 85 -3.37 -5.10 11.26
C LEU A 85 -2.40 -6.26 11.54
N GLY A 86 -2.93 -7.41 11.95
CA GLY A 86 -2.15 -8.64 12.11
C GLY A 86 -1.58 -9.14 10.78
N MET A 87 -2.42 -9.18 9.74
CA MET A 87 -2.00 -9.54 8.38
C MET A 87 -1.00 -8.52 7.82
N ALA A 88 -1.24 -7.22 7.99
CA ALA A 88 -0.31 -6.18 7.56
C ALA A 88 1.08 -6.35 8.20
N ARG A 89 1.14 -6.65 9.51
CA ARG A 89 2.41 -6.93 10.19
C ARG A 89 3.10 -8.18 9.66
N ARG A 90 2.33 -9.24 9.39
CA ARG A 90 2.84 -10.49 8.83
C ARG A 90 3.44 -10.27 7.44
N LEU A 91 2.75 -9.54 6.56
CA LEU A 91 3.22 -9.19 5.22
C LEU A 91 4.48 -8.31 5.21
N LEU A 92 4.61 -7.43 6.20
CA LEU A 92 5.76 -6.51 6.34
C LEU A 92 6.93 -7.10 7.12
N ALA A 93 6.80 -8.29 7.69
CA ALA A 93 7.90 -8.94 8.41
C ALA A 93 9.03 -9.34 7.44
N PRO A 94 10.31 -9.32 7.88
CA PRO A 94 11.45 -9.68 7.03
C PRO A 94 11.40 -11.09 6.46
N LYS A 95 10.67 -11.98 7.09
CA LYS A 95 10.33 -13.33 6.65
C LYS A 95 8.82 -13.47 6.47
N GLY A 96 8.18 -12.43 5.99
CA GLY A 96 6.73 -12.34 5.81
C GLY A 96 6.22 -13.20 4.65
N ASP A 97 6.63 -14.45 4.63
CA ASP A 97 6.34 -15.39 3.55
C ASP A 97 4.90 -15.89 3.71
N LEU A 98 4.00 -15.30 2.99
CA LEU A 98 2.72 -15.90 2.72
C LEU A 98 2.89 -16.91 1.60
N ALA A 99 2.68 -18.19 1.88
CA ALA A 99 2.70 -19.26 0.89
C ALA A 99 1.82 -18.96 -0.34
N LEU A 100 0.78 -18.14 -0.13
CA LEU A 100 -0.07 -17.59 -1.18
C LEU A 100 0.73 -16.73 -2.16
N LEU A 101 1.48 -15.72 -1.68
CA LEU A 101 2.19 -14.77 -2.54
C LEU A 101 3.37 -15.44 -3.24
N GLU A 102 4.10 -16.30 -2.54
CA GLU A 102 5.18 -17.11 -3.15
C GLU A 102 4.64 -18.01 -4.26
N GLY A 103 3.54 -18.72 -3.99
CA GLY A 103 2.94 -19.63 -4.96
C GLY A 103 2.37 -18.94 -6.19
N LEU A 104 1.89 -17.71 -6.06
CA LEU A 104 1.41 -16.90 -7.17
C LEU A 104 2.56 -16.20 -7.90
N GLY A 105 3.56 -15.67 -7.18
CA GLY A 105 4.65 -14.87 -7.76
C GLY A 105 5.53 -15.63 -8.75
N GLY A 106 5.62 -16.96 -8.61
CA GLY A 106 6.33 -17.80 -9.60
C GLY A 106 5.59 -18.01 -10.93
N LYS A 107 4.31 -17.59 -11.03
CA LYS A 107 3.45 -17.87 -12.18
C LYS A 107 2.72 -16.66 -12.74
N VAL A 108 2.54 -15.64 -11.94
CA VAL A 108 1.81 -14.41 -12.29
C VAL A 108 2.62 -13.21 -11.85
N GLY A 109 2.79 -12.25 -12.76
CA GLY A 109 3.42 -10.97 -12.43
C GLY A 109 2.42 -10.07 -11.69
N PHE A 110 2.78 -9.61 -10.51
CA PHE A 110 1.99 -8.65 -9.75
C PHE A 110 2.86 -7.88 -8.77
N GLU A 111 2.36 -6.73 -8.34
CA GLU A 111 2.97 -5.91 -7.29
C GLU A 111 2.02 -5.81 -6.09
N VAL A 112 2.58 -5.87 -4.89
CA VAL A 112 1.85 -5.70 -3.64
C VAL A 112 2.54 -4.66 -2.78
N THR A 113 1.79 -3.66 -2.36
CA THR A 113 2.26 -2.62 -1.43
C THR A 113 1.41 -2.65 -0.18
N VAL A 114 2.04 -2.80 0.97
CA VAL A 114 1.35 -3.01 2.25
C VAL A 114 1.51 -1.79 3.15
N GLY A 115 0.40 -1.21 3.55
CA GLY A 115 0.35 -0.14 4.56
C GLY A 115 0.19 -0.70 5.97
N ARG A 116 0.89 -0.10 6.94
CA ARG A 116 0.70 -0.44 8.37
C ARG A 116 -0.66 0.00 8.92
N ASN A 117 -1.42 0.72 8.12
CA ASN A 117 -2.79 1.16 8.42
C ASN A 117 -3.86 0.11 8.07
N GLY A 118 -3.48 -1.09 7.68
CA GLY A 118 -4.42 -2.15 7.33
C GLY A 118 -4.95 -2.06 5.90
N LEU A 119 -4.26 -1.36 5.01
CA LEU A 119 -4.55 -1.31 3.59
C LEU A 119 -3.48 -2.04 2.80
N VAL A 120 -3.88 -2.84 1.83
CA VAL A 120 -2.99 -3.45 0.85
C VAL A 120 -3.39 -3.03 -0.55
N HIS A 121 -2.42 -2.52 -1.30
CA HIS A 121 -2.57 -2.22 -2.72
C HIS A 121 -2.01 -3.37 -3.54
N VAL A 122 -2.77 -3.83 -4.52
CA VAL A 122 -2.40 -4.93 -5.42
C VAL A 122 -2.55 -4.44 -6.87
N ASP A 123 -1.53 -4.66 -7.66
CA ASP A 123 -1.57 -4.47 -9.12
C ASP A 123 -1.11 -5.75 -9.83
N GLY A 124 -2.02 -6.42 -10.51
CA GLY A 124 -1.78 -7.65 -11.29
C GLY A 124 -1.78 -7.40 -12.79
N GLY A 125 -1.62 -6.14 -13.23
CA GLY A 125 -1.60 -5.75 -14.64
C GLY A 125 -2.95 -5.78 -15.34
N ASN A 126 -3.95 -6.46 -14.78
CA ASN A 126 -5.35 -6.45 -15.23
C ASN A 126 -6.30 -6.61 -14.04
N VAL A 127 -7.55 -6.21 -14.25
CA VAL A 127 -8.58 -6.18 -13.20
C VAL A 127 -8.85 -7.57 -12.62
N LYS A 128 -8.91 -8.59 -13.47
CA LYS A 128 -9.24 -9.96 -13.06
C LYS A 128 -8.17 -10.53 -12.12
N THR A 129 -6.92 -10.42 -12.49
CA THR A 129 -5.77 -10.86 -11.68
C THR A 129 -5.68 -10.06 -10.38
N THR A 130 -5.83 -8.74 -10.45
CA THR A 130 -5.80 -7.83 -9.28
C THR A 130 -6.86 -8.21 -8.26
N LEU A 131 -8.11 -8.40 -8.71
CA LEU A 131 -9.21 -8.84 -7.85
C LEU A 131 -8.98 -10.21 -7.24
N ALA A 132 -8.51 -11.17 -8.05
CA ALA A 132 -8.27 -12.53 -7.58
C ALA A 132 -7.21 -12.56 -6.46
N ILE A 133 -6.10 -11.85 -6.63
CA ILE A 133 -5.03 -11.77 -5.63
C ILE A 133 -5.49 -11.03 -4.38
N GLY A 134 -6.15 -9.87 -4.53
CA GLY A 134 -6.62 -9.09 -3.39
C GLY A 134 -7.67 -9.83 -2.56
N GLN A 135 -8.63 -10.50 -3.20
CA GLN A 135 -9.61 -11.34 -2.51
C GLN A 135 -8.97 -12.56 -1.84
N ALA A 136 -7.93 -13.12 -2.44
CA ALA A 136 -7.19 -14.23 -1.83
C ALA A 136 -6.48 -13.80 -0.55
N ILE A 137 -5.81 -12.65 -0.54
CA ILE A 137 -5.19 -12.09 0.67
C ILE A 137 -6.25 -11.90 1.77
N LYS A 138 -7.39 -11.31 1.45
CA LYS A 138 -8.51 -11.16 2.40
C LYS A 138 -9.01 -12.51 2.92
N THR A 139 -9.17 -13.49 2.06
CA THR A 139 -9.64 -14.84 2.45
C THR A 139 -8.67 -15.52 3.40
N VAL A 140 -7.36 -15.38 3.15
CA VAL A 140 -6.31 -15.90 4.04
C VAL A 140 -6.36 -15.22 5.41
N ASP A 141 -6.59 -13.91 5.43
CA ASP A 141 -6.69 -13.12 6.64
C ASP A 141 -7.95 -13.49 7.46
N GLU A 142 -9.12 -13.42 6.84
CA GLU A 142 -10.41 -13.68 7.48
C GLU A 142 -10.55 -15.11 8.02
N LYS A 143 -10.00 -16.09 7.30
CA LYS A 143 -10.06 -17.50 7.68
C LYS A 143 -8.85 -17.98 8.47
N ALA A 144 -7.88 -17.10 8.75
CA ALA A 144 -6.61 -17.46 9.39
C ALA A 144 -5.98 -18.73 8.79
N MET A 145 -5.93 -18.80 7.45
CA MET A 145 -5.53 -20.02 6.72
C MET A 145 -4.08 -20.39 6.99
N ASP A 146 -3.86 -21.68 7.21
CA ASP A 146 -2.53 -22.30 7.26
C ASP A 146 -1.89 -22.38 5.86
N ASP A 147 -0.63 -22.78 5.80
CA ASP A 147 0.11 -22.88 4.54
C ASP A 147 -0.49 -23.93 3.58
N ALA A 148 -1.05 -25.00 4.11
CA ALA A 148 -1.71 -26.02 3.29
C ALA A 148 -2.98 -25.49 2.63
N GLY A 149 -3.78 -24.73 3.38
CA GLY A 149 -4.96 -24.03 2.86
C GLY A 149 -4.61 -22.99 1.80
N GLN A 150 -3.55 -22.20 2.05
CA GLN A 150 -3.07 -21.21 1.10
C GLN A 150 -2.60 -21.84 -0.21
N LYS A 151 -1.86 -22.96 -0.18
CA LYS A 151 -1.43 -23.69 -1.39
C LYS A 151 -2.61 -24.21 -2.23
N LYS A 152 -3.68 -24.67 -1.57
CA LYS A 152 -4.93 -25.06 -2.27
C LYS A 152 -5.58 -23.86 -2.93
N LEU A 153 -5.66 -22.72 -2.23
CA LEU A 153 -6.22 -21.48 -2.76
C LEU A 153 -5.42 -20.98 -3.99
N VAL A 154 -4.08 -21.06 -3.95
CA VAL A 154 -3.22 -20.76 -5.10
C VAL A 154 -3.63 -21.59 -6.34
N ALA A 155 -3.80 -22.91 -6.17
CA ALA A 155 -4.18 -23.79 -7.27
C ALA A 155 -5.56 -23.44 -7.86
N GLU A 156 -6.50 -23.00 -7.02
CA GLU A 156 -7.83 -22.54 -7.47
C GLU A 156 -7.76 -21.24 -8.23
N ILE A 157 -6.96 -20.27 -7.75
CA ILE A 157 -6.79 -18.97 -8.38
C ILE A 157 -6.15 -19.12 -9.76
N LEU A 158 -5.08 -19.90 -9.86
CA LEU A 158 -4.37 -20.14 -11.12
C LEU A 158 -5.22 -20.82 -12.20
N LYS A 159 -6.32 -21.46 -11.84
CA LYS A 159 -7.30 -21.99 -12.80
C LYS A 159 -8.29 -20.92 -13.29
N LYS A 160 -8.42 -19.81 -12.54
CA LYS A 160 -9.42 -18.76 -12.81
C LYS A 160 -8.84 -17.56 -13.55
N ILE A 161 -7.55 -17.32 -13.42
CA ILE A 161 -6.82 -16.22 -14.11
C ILE A 161 -6.07 -16.78 -15.33
#